data_0e2a58d947890738eabb5b699546173d
#
_entry.id   0e2a58d947890738eabb5b699546173d
#
_cell.length_a   1.000
_cell.length_b   1.000
_cell.length_c   1.000
_cell.angle_alpha   90.00
_cell.angle_beta   90.00
_cell.angle_gamma   90.00
#
_symmetry.space_group_name_H-M   'P 1'
#
loop_
_entity.id
_entity.type
_entity.pdbx_description
1 polymer ?
#
loop_
_entity_poly.entity_id
_entity_poly.type
_entity_poly.pdbx_seq_one_letter_code
_entity_poly.pdbx_strand_id
1 'polypeptide(L)'
;MSSRPCFSETLDRRTHDALYDWARASYGAADDWNTLYLNGLALGRLNPFWRERIKQDWQEGLSEVSDDLYLQTDNWLAMGDSLQHLAHEWKSLGLLHGWRDEKFDVCDDAGKVLFALERAAFRPFGLMSQAVHLNGLVQTGGGWHFWIGRRRFAPVR
;
A
#
# COMPACT_ATOMS: atom_id res chain seq x y z
N MET A 1 -27.27 -29.53 7.98
CA MET A 1 -26.92 -28.85 6.72
C MET A 1 -26.64 -27.39 7.05
N SER A 2 -25.41 -26.94 6.93
CA SER A 2 -25.07 -25.54 7.20
C SER A 2 -25.60 -24.70 6.04
N SER A 3 -26.61 -23.86 6.32
CA SER A 3 -27.08 -22.88 5.34
C SER A 3 -25.97 -21.86 5.10
N ARG A 4 -25.60 -21.65 3.84
CA ARG A 4 -24.68 -20.55 3.49
C ARG A 4 -25.38 -19.22 3.75
N PRO A 5 -24.66 -18.19 4.25
CA PRO A 5 -25.24 -16.87 4.36
C PRO A 5 -25.68 -16.41 2.95
N CYS A 6 -26.95 -16.10 2.81
CA CYS A 6 -27.49 -15.51 1.60
C CYS A 6 -27.73 -14.03 1.88
N PHE A 7 -26.98 -13.16 1.25
CA PHE A 7 -27.23 -11.72 1.26
C PHE A 7 -28.19 -11.44 0.10
N SER A 8 -29.48 -11.52 0.36
CA SER A 8 -30.51 -11.30 -0.66
C SER A 8 -30.72 -9.83 -1.03
N GLU A 9 -30.17 -8.94 -0.22
CA GLU A 9 -30.31 -7.51 -0.43
C GLU A 9 -28.95 -6.92 -0.86
N THR A 10 -28.91 -6.31 -2.03
CA THR A 10 -27.83 -5.44 -2.45
C THR A 10 -28.02 -4.07 -1.83
N LEU A 11 -26.93 -3.35 -1.58
CA LEU A 11 -27.01 -1.94 -1.21
C LEU A 11 -27.82 -1.18 -2.26
N ASP A 12 -28.83 -0.41 -1.82
CA ASP A 12 -29.50 0.48 -2.71
C ASP A 12 -28.54 1.55 -3.27
N ARG A 13 -28.85 2.08 -4.45
CA ARG A 13 -27.98 3.00 -5.16
C ARG A 13 -27.62 4.23 -4.32
N ARG A 14 -28.56 4.74 -3.54
CA ARG A 14 -28.33 5.94 -2.71
C ARG A 14 -27.30 5.66 -1.62
N THR A 15 -27.41 4.52 -0.95
CA THR A 15 -26.44 4.09 0.09
C THR A 15 -25.07 3.82 -0.53
N HIS A 16 -25.03 3.18 -1.70
CA HIS A 16 -23.78 2.96 -2.43
C HIS A 16 -23.10 4.29 -2.79
N ASP A 17 -23.83 5.22 -3.37
CA ASP A 17 -23.29 6.51 -3.79
C ASP A 17 -22.81 7.32 -2.56
N ALA A 18 -23.57 7.32 -1.46
CA ALA A 18 -23.18 7.99 -0.22
C ALA A 18 -21.89 7.41 0.39
N LEU A 19 -21.71 6.08 0.37
CA LEU A 19 -20.50 5.43 0.81
C LEU A 19 -19.30 5.76 -0.10
N TYR A 20 -19.54 5.81 -1.41
CA TYR A 20 -18.52 6.17 -2.37
C TYR A 20 -18.06 7.62 -2.19
N ASP A 21 -19.00 8.56 -2.05
CA ASP A 21 -18.71 9.97 -1.81
C ASP A 21 -17.98 10.19 -0.48
N TRP A 22 -18.40 9.49 0.57
CA TRP A 22 -17.70 9.50 1.86
C TRP A 22 -16.26 8.98 1.74
N ALA A 23 -16.06 7.86 1.07
CA ALA A 23 -14.74 7.29 0.86
C ALA A 23 -13.85 8.26 0.07
N ARG A 24 -14.38 8.82 -1.03
CA ARG A 24 -13.66 9.79 -1.86
C ARG A 24 -13.29 11.06 -1.08
N ALA A 25 -14.20 11.60 -0.28
CA ALA A 25 -13.93 12.76 0.56
C ALA A 25 -12.90 12.45 1.68
N SER A 26 -12.95 11.23 2.24
CA SER A 26 -12.05 10.80 3.33
C SER A 26 -10.63 10.53 2.88
N TYR A 27 -10.44 10.06 1.64
CA TYR A 27 -9.12 9.73 1.10
C TYR A 27 -8.50 10.87 0.27
N GLY A 28 -9.21 11.97 0.11
CA GLY A 28 -8.78 13.16 -0.63
C GLY A 28 -8.75 12.96 -2.15
N ALA A 29 -8.70 14.07 -2.86
CA ALA A 29 -8.33 14.03 -4.27
C ALA A 29 -6.82 13.74 -4.35
N ALA A 30 -6.46 12.71 -5.12
CA ALA A 30 -5.05 12.34 -5.35
C ALA A 30 -4.40 13.26 -6.40
N ASP A 31 -4.86 14.51 -6.51
CA ASP A 31 -4.48 15.42 -7.58
C ASP A 31 -3.03 15.91 -7.48
N ASP A 32 -2.43 15.78 -6.26
CA ASP A 32 -1.04 16.19 -6.01
C ASP A 32 -0.06 15.01 -5.95
N TRP A 33 -0.46 13.83 -6.47
CA TRP A 33 0.39 12.65 -6.42
C TRP A 33 1.07 12.40 -7.76
N ASN A 34 2.39 12.29 -7.72
CA ASN A 34 3.23 12.00 -8.86
C ASN A 34 3.51 10.51 -9.01
N THR A 35 3.79 10.07 -10.22
CA THR A 35 4.10 8.67 -10.48
C THR A 35 5.57 8.38 -10.17
N LEU A 36 5.81 7.23 -9.55
CA LEU A 36 7.15 6.66 -9.39
C LEU A 36 7.34 5.53 -10.40
N TYR A 37 8.28 5.73 -11.29
CA TYR A 37 8.73 4.72 -12.25
C TYR A 37 9.98 4.03 -11.72
N LEU A 38 9.96 2.70 -11.67
CA LEU A 38 11.09 1.85 -11.33
C LEU A 38 11.47 1.03 -12.55
N ASN A 39 12.70 1.18 -13.05
CA ASN A 39 13.18 0.52 -14.27
C ASN A 39 12.19 0.61 -15.44
N GLY A 40 11.54 1.77 -15.59
CA GLY A 40 10.58 2.05 -16.66
C GLY A 40 9.14 1.59 -16.41
N LEU A 41 8.85 0.91 -15.32
CA LEU A 41 7.47 0.53 -14.94
C LEU A 41 6.89 1.53 -13.93
N ALA A 42 5.65 1.97 -14.15
CA ALA A 42 4.89 2.82 -13.24
C ALA A 42 4.38 1.97 -12.06
N LEU A 43 5.12 1.94 -10.96
CA LEU A 43 4.83 1.03 -9.83
C LEU A 43 4.38 1.76 -8.56
N GLY A 44 4.68 3.04 -8.42
CA GLY A 44 4.35 3.78 -7.21
C GLY A 44 3.64 5.11 -7.48
N ARG A 45 3.02 5.64 -6.42
CA ARG A 45 2.45 6.99 -6.40
C ARG A 45 2.94 7.73 -5.17
N LEU A 46 3.58 8.87 -5.39
CA LEU A 46 4.26 9.63 -4.37
C LEU A 46 3.46 10.88 -4.00
N ASN A 47 3.29 11.10 -2.71
CA ASN A 47 2.91 12.43 -2.25
C ASN A 47 4.13 13.38 -2.29
N PRO A 48 3.94 14.70 -2.18
CA PRO A 48 5.03 15.67 -2.27
C PRO A 48 6.18 15.43 -1.28
N PHE A 49 5.87 15.01 -0.05
CA PHE A 49 6.89 14.74 0.98
C PHE A 49 7.84 13.60 0.58
N TRP A 50 7.28 12.44 0.20
CA TRP A 50 8.10 11.28 -0.17
C TRP A 50 8.80 11.48 -1.51
N ARG A 51 8.18 12.22 -2.43
CA ARG A 51 8.81 12.62 -3.69
C ARG A 51 10.11 13.40 -3.44
N GLU A 52 10.04 14.46 -2.65
CA GLU A 52 11.24 15.27 -2.34
C GLU A 52 12.25 14.48 -1.52
N ARG A 53 11.79 13.61 -0.63
CA ARG A 53 12.69 12.76 0.15
C ARG A 53 13.47 11.78 -0.70
N ILE A 54 12.81 11.13 -1.67
CA ILE A 54 13.50 10.24 -2.63
C ILE A 54 14.52 11.03 -3.46
N LYS A 55 14.17 12.23 -3.93
CA LYS A 55 15.11 13.07 -4.68
C LYS A 55 16.38 13.41 -3.89
N GLN A 56 16.25 13.61 -2.60
CA GLN A 56 17.40 13.94 -1.73
C GLN A 56 18.29 12.73 -1.46
N ASP A 57 17.70 11.56 -1.27
CA ASP A 57 18.41 10.41 -0.76
C ASP A 57 18.84 9.41 -1.85
N TRP A 58 18.20 9.43 -3.03
CA TRP A 58 18.57 8.58 -4.15
C TRP A 58 19.79 9.15 -4.88
N GLN A 59 20.87 8.36 -4.97
CA GLN A 59 22.17 8.88 -5.40
C GLN A 59 22.38 8.85 -6.92
N GLU A 60 22.04 7.75 -7.59
CA GLU A 60 22.33 7.55 -9.01
C GLU A 60 21.12 7.02 -9.78
N GLY A 61 21.03 7.33 -11.07
CA GLY A 61 19.94 6.83 -11.92
C GLY A 61 18.58 7.45 -11.64
N LEU A 62 18.54 8.67 -11.09
CA LEU A 62 17.30 9.44 -10.91
C LEU A 62 17.13 10.43 -12.05
N SER A 63 15.92 10.48 -12.60
CA SER A 63 15.47 11.55 -13.50
C SER A 63 14.05 11.97 -13.17
N GLU A 64 13.67 13.16 -13.63
CA GLU A 64 12.37 13.75 -13.37
C GLU A 64 11.78 14.27 -14.69
N VAL A 65 10.53 13.90 -14.97
CA VAL A 65 9.79 14.37 -16.15
C VAL A 65 8.38 14.73 -15.73
N SER A 66 7.99 15.99 -15.90
CA SER A 66 6.64 16.49 -15.56
C SER A 66 6.23 16.13 -14.12
N ASP A 67 7.16 16.29 -13.18
CA ASP A 67 7.03 15.96 -11.75
C ASP A 67 7.01 14.48 -11.39
N ASP A 68 6.93 13.57 -12.34
CA ASP A 68 7.10 12.13 -12.12
C ASP A 68 8.57 11.77 -11.90
N LEU A 69 8.86 10.82 -11.01
CA LEU A 69 10.20 10.34 -10.72
C LEU A 69 10.49 9.02 -11.43
N TYR A 70 11.69 8.93 -11.97
CA TYR A 70 12.21 7.73 -12.63
C TYR A 70 13.47 7.27 -11.92
N LEU A 71 13.43 6.10 -11.31
CA LEU A 71 14.59 5.44 -10.71
C LEU A 71 15.03 4.30 -11.62
N GLN A 72 16.30 4.31 -11.97
CA GLN A 72 16.88 3.33 -12.87
C GLN A 72 18.05 2.62 -12.21
N THR A 73 18.06 1.29 -12.32
CA THR A 73 19.17 0.42 -11.90
C THR A 73 19.40 -0.65 -12.95
N ASP A 74 20.49 -1.40 -12.84
CA ASP A 74 20.86 -2.43 -13.82
C ASP A 74 19.82 -3.55 -13.96
N ASN A 75 19.15 -3.89 -12.88
CA ASN A 75 18.17 -4.98 -12.84
C ASN A 75 17.26 -4.88 -11.61
N TRP A 76 16.24 -5.76 -11.52
CA TRP A 76 15.26 -5.76 -10.42
C TRP A 76 15.85 -6.13 -9.06
N LEU A 77 16.90 -6.94 -9.01
CA LEU A 77 17.59 -7.26 -7.77
C LEU A 77 18.28 -6.00 -7.21
N ALA A 78 19.04 -5.30 -8.04
CA ALA A 78 19.68 -4.03 -7.67
C ALA A 78 18.64 -2.98 -7.24
N MET A 79 17.49 -2.91 -7.93
CA MET A 79 16.40 -2.02 -7.54
C MET A 79 15.89 -2.36 -6.13
N GLY A 80 15.58 -3.62 -5.86
CA GLY A 80 15.12 -4.08 -4.56
C GLY A 80 16.12 -3.79 -3.44
N ASP A 81 17.41 -4.04 -3.68
CA ASP A 81 18.49 -3.78 -2.71
C ASP A 81 18.64 -2.28 -2.41
N SER A 82 18.60 -1.42 -3.44
CA SER A 82 18.69 0.03 -3.28
C SER A 82 17.49 0.60 -2.50
N LEU A 83 16.26 0.18 -2.83
CA LEU A 83 15.08 0.60 -2.09
C LEU A 83 15.06 0.08 -0.65
N GLN A 84 15.53 -1.15 -0.42
CA GLN A 84 15.65 -1.72 0.92
C GLN A 84 16.71 -0.98 1.75
N HIS A 85 17.83 -0.60 1.14
CA HIS A 85 18.86 0.21 1.79
C HIS A 85 18.30 1.56 2.23
N LEU A 86 17.63 2.26 1.32
CA LEU A 86 16.99 3.54 1.59
C LEU A 86 15.93 3.43 2.69
N ALA A 87 15.14 2.34 2.69
CA ALA A 87 14.18 2.07 3.75
C ALA A 87 14.84 1.89 5.13
N HIS A 88 16.02 1.25 5.20
CA HIS A 88 16.79 1.13 6.44
C HIS A 88 17.30 2.48 6.94
N GLU A 89 17.77 3.34 6.04
CA GLU A 89 18.18 4.70 6.41
C GLU A 89 17.00 5.49 6.98
N TRP A 90 15.84 5.45 6.31
CA TRP A 90 14.63 6.12 6.79
C TRP A 90 14.11 5.56 8.11
N LYS A 91 14.28 4.25 8.34
CA LYS A 91 14.02 3.65 9.66
C LYS A 91 14.93 4.25 10.73
N SER A 92 16.23 4.35 10.46
CA SER A 92 17.20 4.91 11.42
C SER A 92 16.97 6.39 11.72
N LEU A 93 16.43 7.12 10.74
CA LEU A 93 16.01 8.52 10.90
C LEU A 93 14.63 8.67 11.59
N GLY A 94 13.96 7.57 11.94
CA GLY A 94 12.64 7.59 12.57
C GLY A 94 11.50 7.99 11.62
N LEU A 95 11.73 7.99 10.29
CA LEU A 95 10.73 8.33 9.29
C LEU A 95 9.77 7.16 8.98
N LEU A 96 10.21 5.91 9.19
CA LEU A 96 9.39 4.73 8.99
C LEU A 96 8.87 4.18 10.31
N HIS A 97 7.55 4.03 10.38
CA HIS A 97 6.86 3.40 11.50
C HIS A 97 6.34 2.01 11.12
N GLY A 98 6.24 1.13 12.10
CA GLY A 98 5.65 -0.20 11.90
C GLY A 98 6.55 -1.19 11.18
N TRP A 99 7.87 -1.00 11.28
CA TRP A 99 8.88 -1.96 10.81
C TRP A 99 8.71 -3.31 11.53
N ARG A 100 8.73 -4.41 10.80
CA ARG A 100 8.47 -5.76 11.34
C ARG A 100 9.44 -6.82 10.85
N ASP A 101 10.40 -6.47 10.00
CA ASP A 101 11.25 -7.42 9.26
C ASP A 101 10.41 -8.40 8.41
N GLU A 102 9.32 -7.86 7.83
CA GLU A 102 8.36 -8.58 7.01
C GLU A 102 8.42 -8.04 5.59
N LYS A 103 8.86 -8.86 4.64
CA LYS A 103 8.95 -8.46 3.23
C LYS A 103 7.70 -8.85 2.46
N PHE A 104 7.26 -7.95 1.60
CA PHE A 104 6.19 -8.18 0.63
C PHE A 104 6.76 -8.12 -0.78
N ASP A 105 6.16 -8.91 -1.66
CA ASP A 105 6.51 -8.92 -3.07
C ASP A 105 5.99 -7.66 -3.76
N VAL A 106 6.86 -7.04 -4.56
CA VAL A 106 6.49 -6.01 -5.52
C VAL A 106 6.33 -6.68 -6.87
N CYS A 107 5.14 -6.55 -7.45
CA CYS A 107 4.78 -7.21 -8.70
C CYS A 107 4.48 -6.19 -9.80
N ASP A 108 4.64 -6.60 -11.05
CA ASP A 108 4.11 -5.88 -12.20
C ASP A 108 2.58 -6.10 -12.36
N ASP A 109 1.98 -5.46 -13.36
CA ASP A 109 0.55 -5.57 -13.66
C ASP A 109 0.10 -7.00 -14.06
N ALA A 110 1.04 -7.83 -14.50
CA ALA A 110 0.78 -9.24 -14.80
C ALA A 110 0.89 -10.16 -13.56
N GLY A 111 1.23 -9.59 -12.40
CA GLY A 111 1.43 -10.34 -11.15
C GLY A 111 2.78 -11.04 -11.05
N LYS A 112 3.73 -10.75 -11.95
CA LYS A 112 5.09 -11.27 -11.87
C LYS A 112 5.86 -10.54 -10.77
N VAL A 113 6.44 -11.30 -9.86
CA VAL A 113 7.30 -10.76 -8.80
C VAL A 113 8.57 -10.17 -9.40
N LEU A 114 8.85 -8.93 -9.07
CA LEU A 114 10.03 -8.18 -9.49
C LEU A 114 11.13 -8.22 -8.41
N PHE A 115 10.75 -7.90 -7.17
CA PHE A 115 11.61 -7.96 -5.99
C PHE A 115 10.76 -8.00 -4.71
N ALA A 116 11.40 -8.17 -3.55
CA ALA A 116 10.75 -8.11 -2.26
C ALA A 116 11.28 -6.94 -1.44
N LEU A 117 10.39 -6.24 -0.72
CA LEU A 117 10.71 -5.04 0.06
C LEU A 117 10.04 -5.11 1.43
N GLU A 118 10.69 -4.51 2.45
CA GLU A 118 10.09 -4.35 3.77
C GLU A 118 8.71 -3.67 3.67
N ARG A 119 7.73 -4.26 4.30
CA ARG A 119 6.33 -3.82 4.27
C ARG A 119 6.14 -2.35 4.67
N ALA A 120 6.90 -1.87 5.66
CA ALA A 120 6.83 -0.49 6.12
C ALA A 120 7.23 0.52 5.03
N ALA A 121 8.03 0.10 4.04
CA ALA A 121 8.51 0.93 2.94
C ALA A 121 7.49 1.09 1.79
N PHE A 122 6.46 0.25 1.72
CA PHE A 122 5.47 0.33 0.63
C PHE A 122 4.78 1.69 0.55
N ARG A 123 4.38 2.27 1.69
CA ARG A 123 3.73 3.58 1.71
C ARG A 123 4.64 4.72 1.26
N PRO A 124 5.89 4.83 1.76
CA PRO A 124 6.85 5.82 1.29
C PRO A 124 7.08 5.82 -0.22
N PHE A 125 7.22 4.64 -0.80
CA PHE A 125 7.39 4.50 -2.25
C PHE A 125 6.05 4.47 -3.01
N GLY A 126 4.91 4.56 -2.32
CA GLY A 126 3.59 4.54 -2.95
C GLY A 126 3.29 3.25 -3.69
N LEU A 127 3.97 2.14 -3.32
CA LEU A 127 3.80 0.84 -3.96
C LEU A 127 2.48 0.20 -3.57
N MET A 128 1.87 -0.50 -4.51
CA MET A 128 0.64 -1.24 -4.28
C MET A 128 0.94 -2.53 -3.49
N SER A 129 0.23 -2.70 -2.36
CA SER A 129 0.24 -3.96 -1.61
C SER A 129 -1.11 -4.66 -1.74
N GLN A 130 -1.07 -5.98 -1.86
CA GLN A 130 -2.28 -6.81 -1.85
C GLN A 130 -2.51 -7.37 -0.44
N ALA A 131 -3.75 -7.37 0.01
CA ALA A 131 -4.15 -7.96 1.27
C ALA A 131 -5.46 -8.74 1.10
N VAL A 132 -5.55 -9.86 1.79
CA VAL A 132 -6.79 -10.65 1.87
C VAL A 132 -7.46 -10.37 3.21
N HIS A 133 -8.74 -10.03 3.17
CA HIS A 133 -9.56 -9.88 4.35
C HIS A 133 -10.49 -11.09 4.48
N LEU A 134 -10.34 -11.83 5.59
CA LEU A 134 -11.24 -12.91 5.94
C LEU A 134 -12.31 -12.40 6.90
N ASN A 135 -13.57 -12.41 6.46
CA ASN A 135 -14.71 -12.08 7.30
C ASN A 135 -15.30 -13.37 7.88
N GLY A 136 -15.07 -13.63 9.16
CA GLY A 136 -15.69 -14.74 9.86
C GLY A 136 -17.15 -14.45 10.15
N LEU A 137 -18.04 -15.36 9.77
CA LEU A 137 -19.47 -15.27 10.05
C LEU A 137 -19.88 -16.44 10.97
N VAL A 138 -20.74 -16.15 11.93
CA VAL A 138 -21.37 -17.17 12.79
C VAL A 138 -22.88 -16.97 12.80
N GLN A 139 -23.62 -18.07 12.70
CA GLN A 139 -25.06 -18.06 12.85
C GLN A 139 -25.42 -18.36 14.31
N THR A 140 -26.21 -17.47 14.90
CA THR A 140 -26.79 -17.64 16.25
C THR A 140 -28.31 -17.62 16.17
N GLY A 141 -29.00 -17.84 17.28
CA GLY A 141 -30.47 -17.75 17.32
C GLY A 141 -31.06 -16.38 16.96
N GLY A 142 -30.21 -15.31 16.96
CA GLY A 142 -30.59 -13.96 16.58
C GLY A 142 -30.19 -13.57 15.15
N GLY A 143 -29.63 -14.50 14.36
CA GLY A 143 -29.22 -14.25 12.98
C GLY A 143 -27.71 -14.41 12.74
N TRP A 144 -27.22 -13.81 11.65
CA TRP A 144 -25.82 -13.84 11.29
C TRP A 144 -25.04 -12.69 11.96
N HIS A 145 -23.88 -13.01 12.52
CA HIS A 145 -22.98 -12.06 13.17
C HIS A 145 -21.59 -12.16 12.58
N PHE A 146 -20.90 -11.01 12.50
CA PHE A 146 -19.51 -10.95 12.09
C PHE A 146 -18.57 -11.14 13.28
N TRP A 147 -17.53 -11.93 13.13
CA TRP A 147 -16.40 -11.94 14.03
C TRP A 147 -15.55 -10.69 13.80
N ILE A 148 -15.48 -9.84 14.80
CA ILE A 148 -14.65 -8.64 14.75
C ILE A 148 -13.44 -8.85 15.65
N GLY A 149 -12.25 -8.93 15.04
CA GLY A 149 -10.98 -8.96 15.77
C GLY A 149 -10.65 -7.58 16.34
N ARG A 150 -10.61 -7.45 17.65
CA ARG A 150 -10.09 -6.23 18.30
C ARG A 150 -8.58 -6.27 18.30
N ARG A 151 -7.92 -5.31 17.59
CA ARG A 151 -6.47 -5.13 17.70
C ARG A 151 -6.13 -4.75 19.14
N ARG A 152 -5.23 -5.50 19.75
CA ARG A 152 -4.62 -5.10 21.01
C ARG A 152 -3.64 -3.97 20.68
N PHE A 153 -3.95 -2.76 21.10
CA PHE A 153 -2.97 -1.68 21.05
C PHE A 153 -1.82 -2.07 21.99
N ALA A 154 -0.68 -2.40 21.43
CA ALA A 154 0.54 -2.36 22.21
C ALA A 154 0.78 -0.88 22.55
N PRO A 155 1.03 -0.51 23.82
CA PRO A 155 1.44 0.84 24.12
C PRO A 155 2.71 1.14 23.34
N VAL A 156 2.70 2.25 22.60
CA VAL A 156 3.90 2.77 21.95
C VAL A 156 4.85 3.12 23.09
N ARG A 157 5.96 2.38 23.20
CA ARG A 157 7.07 2.72 24.08
C ARG A 157 7.96 3.73 23.39
#